data_45ef4579149a87ec9cd1c6d32c552cc7
#
_entry.id   45ef4579149a87ec9cd1c6d32c552cc7
#
_cell.length_a   1.000
_cell.length_b   1.000
_cell.length_c   1.000
_cell.angle_alpha   90.00
_cell.angle_beta   90.00
_cell.angle_gamma   90.00
#
_symmetry.space_group_name_H-M   'P 1'
#
loop_
_entity.id
_entity.type
_entity.pdbx_description
1 polymer ?
#
loop_
_entity_poly.entity_id
_entity_poly.type
_entity_poly.pdbx_seq_one_letter_code
_entity_poly.pdbx_strand_id
1 'polypeptide(L)'
;AFSKDGRGSTKLKVNDSKGSAALMRAVPVGLLFAGDEKLAFDTAVKLAALSHSNPTAYYSAGALAALISCLTYGLTLPKSLERVTVLLSKQHKTTSIIGLLTAAVEQANARPAGKSGTWDHIDSIASLGSGANADEALAIAIYSVLALDDPLDALITAANHGGKSNTTAAVTGAIEGARFGTAFMPDYWADILEGQNV
;
A
#
# COMPACT_ATOMS: atom_id res chain seq x y z
N ALA A 1 3.97 8.54 20.74
CA ALA A 1 3.45 8.97 22.03
C ALA A 1 2.07 9.57 21.81
N PHE A 2 1.07 9.11 22.53
CA PHE A 2 -0.26 9.73 22.55
C PHE A 2 -0.16 11.04 23.34
N SER A 3 -0.83 12.09 22.88
CA SER A 3 -0.92 13.34 23.63
C SER A 3 -1.67 13.11 24.95
N LYS A 4 -1.47 14.00 25.95
CA LYS A 4 -2.23 13.97 27.21
C LYS A 4 -3.75 14.10 26.99
N ASP A 5 -4.15 14.60 25.81
CA ASP A 5 -5.54 14.87 25.44
C ASP A 5 -6.22 13.73 24.66
N GLY A 6 -5.56 12.56 24.56
CA GLY A 6 -6.16 11.37 23.97
C GLY A 6 -5.70 11.04 22.56
N ARG A 7 -6.58 10.38 21.79
CA ARG A 7 -6.30 9.80 20.46
C ARG A 7 -6.41 10.88 19.39
N GLY A 8 -5.53 10.82 18.38
CA GLY A 8 -5.63 11.67 17.19
C GLY A 8 -6.90 11.43 16.38
N SER A 9 -7.19 12.35 15.47
CA SER A 9 -8.23 12.20 14.45
C SER A 9 -7.86 13.07 13.25
N THR A 10 -8.64 13.02 12.19
CA THR A 10 -8.47 13.93 11.03
C THR A 10 -8.67 15.41 11.39
N LYS A 11 -9.32 15.71 12.53
CA LYS A 11 -9.55 17.06 13.04
C LYS A 11 -8.60 17.44 14.17
N LEU A 12 -8.20 16.48 15.01
CA LEU A 12 -7.30 16.67 16.14
C LEU A 12 -5.91 16.14 15.79
N LYS A 13 -5.00 17.07 15.48
CA LYS A 13 -3.62 16.76 15.13
C LYS A 13 -2.79 16.47 16.39
N VAL A 14 -2.26 15.24 16.52
CA VAL A 14 -1.38 14.84 17.62
C VAL A 14 0.10 14.81 17.22
N ASN A 15 0.40 14.83 15.92
CA ASN A 15 1.75 14.92 15.35
C ASN A 15 1.67 15.31 13.86
N ASP A 16 2.81 15.32 13.17
CA ASP A 16 2.90 15.54 11.72
C ASP A 16 3.51 14.35 10.97
N SER A 17 3.36 13.14 11.53
CA SER A 17 3.94 11.94 10.96
C SER A 17 3.30 11.59 9.62
N LYS A 18 4.14 11.45 8.58
CA LYS A 18 3.80 10.88 7.26
C LYS A 18 4.13 9.40 7.18
N GLY A 19 4.57 8.79 8.28
CA GLY A 19 5.18 7.48 8.34
C GLY A 19 4.36 6.35 7.73
N SER A 20 5.03 5.46 7.04
CA SER A 20 4.44 4.32 6.32
C SER A 20 3.85 3.23 7.24
N ALA A 21 4.13 3.26 8.55
CA ALA A 21 3.49 2.36 9.52
C ALA A 21 1.94 2.48 9.57
N ALA A 22 1.39 3.61 9.08
CA ALA A 22 -0.05 3.78 8.95
C ALA A 22 -0.67 2.81 7.93
N LEU A 23 0.06 2.44 6.87
CA LEU A 23 -0.41 1.57 5.79
C LEU A 23 -0.69 0.14 6.26
N MET A 24 0.28 -0.50 6.91
CA MET A 24 0.18 -1.92 7.27
C MET A 24 -1.06 -2.23 8.12
N ARG A 25 -1.48 -1.29 8.96
CA ARG A 25 -2.68 -1.43 9.79
C ARG A 25 -3.99 -1.29 9.03
N ALA A 26 -3.95 -0.76 7.82
CA ALA A 26 -5.13 -0.56 6.99
C ALA A 26 -5.57 -1.82 6.23
N VAL A 27 -4.67 -2.79 6.05
CA VAL A 27 -4.94 -4.03 5.31
C VAL A 27 -6.15 -4.80 5.86
N PRO A 28 -6.26 -5.09 7.18
CA PRO A 28 -7.43 -5.78 7.72
C PRO A 28 -8.75 -5.04 7.49
N VAL A 29 -8.71 -3.70 7.42
CA VAL A 29 -9.91 -2.89 7.13
C VAL A 29 -10.39 -3.13 5.70
N GLY A 30 -9.46 -3.21 4.74
CA GLY A 30 -9.81 -3.54 3.35
C GLY A 30 -10.45 -4.91 3.19
N LEU A 31 -9.93 -5.91 3.89
CA LEU A 31 -10.49 -7.27 3.91
C LEU A 31 -11.88 -7.31 4.57
N LEU A 32 -12.06 -6.60 5.68
CA LEU A 32 -13.33 -6.56 6.41
C LEU A 32 -14.47 -5.96 5.58
N PHE A 33 -14.16 -4.95 4.77
CA PHE A 33 -15.14 -4.25 3.93
C PHE A 33 -14.95 -4.60 2.44
N ALA A 34 -14.70 -5.88 2.12
CA ALA A 34 -14.59 -6.33 0.73
C ALA A 34 -15.82 -5.96 -0.10
N GLY A 35 -15.61 -5.21 -1.19
CA GLY A 35 -16.67 -4.72 -2.07
C GLY A 35 -17.28 -3.37 -1.67
N ASP A 36 -16.95 -2.81 -0.51
CA ASP A 36 -17.32 -1.44 -0.11
C ASP A 36 -16.05 -0.60 0.07
N GLU A 37 -15.43 -0.23 -1.05
CA GLU A 37 -14.19 0.52 -1.07
C GLU A 37 -14.29 1.88 -0.38
N LYS A 38 -15.48 2.50 -0.39
CA LYS A 38 -15.67 3.78 0.29
C LYS A 38 -15.65 3.64 1.80
N LEU A 39 -16.35 2.64 2.34
CA LEU A 39 -16.35 2.38 3.78
C LEU A 39 -14.97 1.92 4.26
N ALA A 40 -14.28 1.08 3.46
CA ALA A 40 -12.90 0.69 3.72
C ALA A 40 -11.98 1.91 3.79
N PHE A 41 -12.05 2.82 2.81
CA PHE A 41 -11.30 4.07 2.77
C PHE A 41 -11.55 4.92 4.02
N ASP A 42 -12.80 5.26 4.29
CA ASP A 42 -13.18 6.16 5.39
C ASP A 42 -12.80 5.58 6.77
N THR A 43 -12.92 4.27 6.94
CA THR A 43 -12.57 3.58 8.19
C THR A 43 -11.05 3.54 8.39
N ALA A 44 -10.29 3.23 7.35
CA ALA A 44 -8.82 3.20 7.42
C ALA A 44 -8.23 4.60 7.64
N VAL A 45 -8.82 5.64 7.03
CA VAL A 45 -8.46 7.05 7.29
C VAL A 45 -8.60 7.36 8.79
N LYS A 46 -9.72 7.02 9.41
CA LYS A 46 -9.95 7.24 10.84
C LYS A 46 -8.97 6.43 11.70
N LEU A 47 -8.75 5.17 11.36
CA LEU A 47 -7.81 4.29 12.07
C LEU A 47 -6.38 4.83 12.03
N ALA A 48 -5.90 5.24 10.85
CA ALA A 48 -4.57 5.80 10.68
C ALA A 48 -4.40 7.14 11.41
N ALA A 49 -5.42 8.00 11.37
CA ALA A 49 -5.40 9.32 12.02
C ALA A 49 -5.30 9.26 13.54
N LEU A 50 -5.60 8.12 14.19
CA LEU A 50 -5.40 7.94 15.63
C LEU A 50 -3.95 8.17 16.07
N SER A 51 -2.98 7.88 15.19
CA SER A 51 -1.54 7.96 15.50
C SER A 51 -0.70 8.71 14.47
N HIS A 52 -1.23 8.97 13.26
CA HIS A 52 -0.54 9.67 12.16
C HIS A 52 -1.45 10.78 11.65
N SER A 53 -1.20 12.01 12.09
CA SER A 53 -2.11 13.14 11.82
C SER A 53 -1.81 13.89 10.53
N ASN A 54 -0.79 13.48 9.77
CA ASN A 54 -0.53 14.07 8.46
C ASN A 54 -1.47 13.47 7.41
N PRO A 55 -2.12 14.29 6.55
CA PRO A 55 -2.98 13.82 5.46
C PRO A 55 -2.35 12.77 4.56
N THR A 56 -1.07 12.90 4.24
CA THR A 56 -0.33 11.92 3.45
C THR A 56 -0.42 10.52 4.06
N ALA A 57 -0.24 10.40 5.39
CA ALA A 57 -0.27 9.09 6.03
C ALA A 57 -1.67 8.47 6.06
N TYR A 58 -2.68 9.22 6.53
CA TYR A 58 -4.00 8.62 6.70
C TYR A 58 -4.77 8.46 5.38
N TYR A 59 -4.55 9.31 4.37
CA TYR A 59 -5.19 9.09 3.06
C TYR A 59 -4.50 7.98 2.26
N SER A 60 -3.18 7.79 2.38
CA SER A 60 -2.52 6.62 1.79
C SER A 60 -3.01 5.32 2.43
N ALA A 61 -3.25 5.31 3.74
CA ALA A 61 -3.84 4.16 4.43
C ALA A 61 -5.28 3.88 3.95
N GLY A 62 -6.10 4.94 3.76
CA GLY A 62 -7.41 4.83 3.14
C GLY A 62 -7.35 4.26 1.73
N ALA A 63 -6.41 4.76 0.91
CA ALA A 63 -6.19 4.29 -0.45
C ALA A 63 -5.83 2.80 -0.50
N LEU A 64 -4.92 2.34 0.37
CA LEU A 64 -4.57 0.93 0.45
C LEU A 64 -5.78 0.07 0.87
N ALA A 65 -6.53 0.46 1.88
CA ALA A 65 -7.71 -0.29 2.32
C ALA A 65 -8.77 -0.38 1.21
N ALA A 66 -9.04 0.72 0.50
CA ALA A 66 -9.94 0.70 -0.64
C ALA A 66 -9.45 -0.20 -1.79
N LEU A 67 -8.12 -0.18 -2.06
CA LEU A 67 -7.50 -1.06 -3.05
C LEU A 67 -7.70 -2.54 -2.68
N ILE A 68 -7.38 -2.91 -1.44
CA ILE A 68 -7.57 -4.28 -0.93
C ILE A 68 -9.04 -4.68 -1.01
N SER A 69 -9.97 -3.80 -0.61
CA SER A 69 -11.42 -4.05 -0.71
C SER A 69 -11.86 -4.37 -2.14
N CYS A 70 -11.42 -3.58 -3.12
CA CYS A 70 -11.71 -3.79 -4.53
C CYS A 70 -11.16 -5.13 -5.04
N LEU A 71 -9.88 -5.42 -4.73
CA LEU A 71 -9.19 -6.63 -5.18
C LEU A 71 -9.81 -7.90 -4.58
N THR A 72 -10.08 -7.90 -3.28
CA THR A 72 -10.74 -9.01 -2.57
C THR A 72 -12.14 -9.28 -3.11
N TYR A 73 -12.83 -8.25 -3.59
CA TYR A 73 -14.14 -8.40 -4.26
C TYR A 73 -14.02 -8.92 -5.71
N GLY A 74 -12.81 -9.04 -6.25
CA GLY A 74 -12.53 -9.57 -7.58
C GLY A 74 -12.40 -8.54 -8.69
N LEU A 75 -12.24 -7.25 -8.36
CA LEU A 75 -11.92 -6.25 -9.38
C LEU A 75 -10.46 -6.42 -9.84
N THR A 76 -10.21 -6.11 -11.10
CA THR A 76 -8.84 -6.06 -11.63
C THR A 76 -8.06 -4.91 -11.01
N LEU A 77 -6.73 -5.03 -10.94
CA LEU A 77 -5.85 -4.01 -10.37
C LEU A 77 -6.02 -2.63 -11.04
N PRO A 78 -6.08 -2.51 -12.39
CA PRO A 78 -6.31 -1.21 -13.03
C PRO A 78 -7.64 -0.56 -12.64
N LYS A 79 -8.74 -1.32 -12.60
CA LYS A 79 -10.05 -0.80 -12.17
C LYS A 79 -10.06 -0.40 -10.70
N SER A 80 -9.34 -1.14 -9.87
CA SER A 80 -9.22 -0.83 -8.44
C SER A 80 -8.44 0.48 -8.23
N LEU A 81 -7.36 0.69 -8.97
CA LEU A 81 -6.57 1.94 -8.94
C LEU A 81 -7.38 3.15 -9.43
N GLU A 82 -8.18 2.98 -10.47
CA GLU A 82 -9.10 4.03 -10.95
C GLU A 82 -10.07 4.46 -9.84
N ARG A 83 -10.74 3.51 -9.16
CA ARG A 83 -11.65 3.78 -8.06
C ARG A 83 -10.96 4.47 -6.88
N VAL A 84 -9.77 3.99 -6.51
CA VAL A 84 -8.95 4.60 -5.45
C VAL A 84 -8.59 6.04 -5.79
N THR A 85 -8.18 6.31 -7.03
CA THR A 85 -7.85 7.66 -7.50
C THR A 85 -9.06 8.59 -7.42
N VAL A 86 -10.25 8.10 -7.78
CA VAL A 86 -11.51 8.87 -7.62
C VAL A 86 -11.81 9.17 -6.14
N LEU A 87 -11.55 8.24 -5.21
CA LEU A 87 -11.74 8.50 -3.78
C LEU A 87 -10.74 9.55 -3.27
N LEU A 88 -9.47 9.46 -3.68
CA LEU A 88 -8.44 10.42 -3.32
C LEU A 88 -8.71 11.82 -3.88
N SER A 89 -9.18 11.94 -5.14
CA SER A 89 -9.45 13.22 -5.78
C SER A 89 -10.56 14.03 -5.10
N LYS A 90 -11.43 13.37 -4.36
CA LYS A 90 -12.48 14.01 -3.54
C LYS A 90 -11.97 14.55 -2.19
N GLN A 91 -10.71 14.28 -1.86
CA GLN A 91 -10.11 14.71 -0.61
C GLN A 91 -9.16 15.89 -0.83
N HIS A 92 -8.97 16.70 0.22
CA HIS A 92 -7.96 17.75 0.20
C HIS A 92 -6.58 17.21 0.54
N LYS A 93 -5.50 17.81 -0.01
CA LYS A 93 -4.11 17.48 0.30
C LYS A 93 -3.67 16.07 -0.12
N THR A 94 -4.21 15.58 -1.23
CA THR A 94 -3.87 14.25 -1.79
C THR A 94 -3.02 14.32 -3.07
N THR A 95 -2.63 15.52 -3.50
CA THR A 95 -1.86 15.74 -4.75
C THR A 95 -0.56 14.93 -4.77
N SER A 96 0.18 14.88 -3.67
CA SER A 96 1.42 14.07 -3.56
C SER A 96 1.13 12.58 -3.75
N ILE A 97 0.08 12.07 -3.10
CA ILE A 97 -0.31 10.66 -3.19
C ILE A 97 -0.69 10.31 -4.63
N ILE A 98 -1.59 11.09 -5.23
CA ILE A 98 -2.02 10.87 -6.62
C ILE A 98 -0.83 10.95 -7.58
N GLY A 99 0.05 11.94 -7.40
CA GLY A 99 1.23 12.12 -8.24
C GLY A 99 2.17 10.91 -8.19
N LEU A 100 2.45 10.38 -6.99
CA LEU A 100 3.29 9.19 -6.86
C LEU A 100 2.63 7.93 -7.41
N LEU A 101 1.31 7.75 -7.24
CA LEU A 101 0.58 6.63 -7.83
C LEU A 101 0.60 6.69 -9.36
N THR A 102 0.42 7.89 -9.93
CA THR A 102 0.52 8.09 -11.38
C THR A 102 1.92 7.76 -11.87
N ALA A 103 2.97 8.27 -11.22
CA ALA A 103 4.35 7.98 -11.58
C ALA A 103 4.66 6.47 -11.50
N ALA A 104 4.15 5.77 -10.47
CA ALA A 104 4.31 4.33 -10.34
C ALA A 104 3.68 3.56 -11.51
N VAL A 105 2.47 3.95 -11.93
CA VAL A 105 1.76 3.35 -13.08
C VAL A 105 2.50 3.63 -14.39
N GLU A 106 2.91 4.88 -14.61
CA GLU A 106 3.64 5.29 -15.82
C GLU A 106 4.96 4.56 -15.95
N GLN A 107 5.74 4.47 -14.87
CA GLN A 107 7.02 3.76 -14.87
C GLN A 107 6.86 2.26 -15.09
N ALA A 108 5.85 1.64 -14.48
CA ALA A 108 5.57 0.23 -14.70
C ALA A 108 5.20 -0.05 -16.16
N ASN A 109 4.35 0.80 -16.77
CA ASN A 109 3.93 0.67 -18.16
C ASN A 109 5.05 0.98 -19.19
N ALA A 110 6.02 1.80 -18.81
CA ALA A 110 7.15 2.14 -19.70
C ALA A 110 8.19 1.01 -19.82
N ARG A 111 8.10 -0.02 -18.99
CA ARG A 111 9.08 -1.13 -19.02
C ARG A 111 8.74 -2.15 -20.11
N PRO A 112 9.76 -2.67 -20.82
CA PRO A 112 9.55 -3.78 -21.75
C PRO A 112 9.07 -5.03 -20.99
N ALA A 113 8.01 -5.67 -21.50
CA ALA A 113 7.52 -6.94 -20.97
C ALA A 113 8.64 -8.02 -20.98
N GLY A 114 8.74 -8.81 -19.92
CA GLY A 114 9.62 -9.97 -19.86
C GLY A 114 11.06 -9.70 -19.40
N LYS A 115 11.41 -8.49 -18.94
CA LYS A 115 12.67 -8.26 -18.24
C LYS A 115 12.47 -8.42 -16.72
N SER A 116 12.66 -9.62 -16.26
CA SER A 116 12.71 -10.00 -14.85
C SER A 116 14.15 -9.85 -14.33
N GLY A 117 14.30 -9.03 -13.29
CA GLY A 117 15.56 -8.86 -12.57
C GLY A 117 15.42 -7.73 -11.54
N THR A 118 15.68 -8.00 -10.27
CA THR A 118 15.59 -7.01 -9.18
C THR A 118 16.43 -5.77 -9.42
N TRP A 119 17.55 -5.90 -10.11
CA TRP A 119 18.47 -4.79 -10.41
C TRP A 119 17.90 -3.76 -11.38
N ASP A 120 17.07 -4.19 -12.33
CA ASP A 120 16.44 -3.29 -13.32
C ASP A 120 15.37 -2.39 -12.69
N HIS A 121 14.95 -2.63 -11.45
CA HIS A 121 13.88 -1.90 -10.75
C HIS A 121 14.37 -0.85 -9.76
N ILE A 122 15.68 -0.86 -9.42
CA ILE A 122 16.25 -0.02 -8.36
C ILE A 122 16.05 1.47 -8.65
N ASP A 123 16.36 1.92 -9.85
CA ASP A 123 16.25 3.34 -10.21
C ASP A 123 14.78 3.80 -10.21
N SER A 124 13.87 2.97 -10.70
CA SER A 124 12.44 3.26 -10.67
C SER A 124 11.92 3.39 -9.22
N ILE A 125 12.28 2.44 -8.36
CA ILE A 125 11.91 2.48 -6.94
C ILE A 125 12.52 3.71 -6.27
N ALA A 126 13.81 3.99 -6.50
CA ALA A 126 14.49 5.15 -5.92
C ALA A 126 13.83 6.47 -6.31
N SER A 127 13.30 6.59 -7.53
CA SER A 127 12.58 7.78 -7.98
C SER A 127 11.20 7.96 -7.33
N LEU A 128 10.58 6.88 -6.83
CA LEU A 128 9.32 6.91 -6.08
C LEU A 128 9.53 7.23 -4.60
N GLY A 129 10.76 7.16 -4.12
CA GLY A 129 11.14 7.48 -2.75
C GLY A 129 11.77 6.32 -1.99
N SER A 130 11.88 6.49 -0.68
CA SER A 130 12.49 5.49 0.21
C SER A 130 11.49 4.51 0.84
N GLY A 131 10.20 4.75 0.70
CA GLY A 131 9.16 4.02 1.41
C GLY A 131 9.01 4.42 2.89
N ALA A 132 9.71 5.47 3.33
CA ALA A 132 9.59 5.96 4.70
C ALA A 132 8.25 6.67 4.93
N ASN A 133 7.78 7.41 3.95
CA ASN A 133 6.45 8.02 3.95
C ASN A 133 5.42 7.05 3.39
N ALA A 134 4.17 7.22 3.79
CA ALA A 134 3.08 6.33 3.42
C ALA A 134 2.76 6.36 1.91
N ASP A 135 2.81 7.54 1.29
CA ASP A 135 2.61 7.69 -0.15
C ASP A 135 3.73 7.04 -0.97
N GLU A 136 4.98 7.18 -0.55
CA GLU A 136 6.13 6.51 -1.18
C GLU A 136 6.00 4.98 -1.09
N ALA A 137 5.71 4.45 0.10
CA ALA A 137 5.59 3.01 0.30
C ALA A 137 4.43 2.40 -0.50
N LEU A 138 3.31 3.10 -0.60
CA LEU A 138 2.17 2.68 -1.41
C LEU A 138 2.54 2.70 -2.91
N ALA A 139 3.21 3.75 -3.38
CA ALA A 139 3.63 3.88 -4.77
C ALA A 139 4.64 2.80 -5.18
N ILE A 140 5.64 2.51 -4.33
CA ILE A 140 6.61 1.44 -4.56
C ILE A 140 5.90 0.08 -4.65
N ALA A 141 4.96 -0.21 -3.75
CA ALA A 141 4.20 -1.45 -3.79
C ALA A 141 3.37 -1.57 -5.07
N ILE A 142 2.67 -0.50 -5.48
CA ILE A 142 1.88 -0.48 -6.73
C ILE A 142 2.78 -0.63 -7.95
N TYR A 143 3.94 0.04 -7.98
CA TYR A 143 4.93 -0.15 -9.02
C TYR A 143 5.34 -1.63 -9.13
N SER A 144 5.71 -2.26 -8.03
CA SER A 144 6.18 -3.64 -7.99
C SER A 144 5.14 -4.62 -8.54
N VAL A 145 3.87 -4.48 -8.14
CA VAL A 145 2.78 -5.37 -8.60
C VAL A 145 2.33 -5.11 -10.04
N LEU A 146 2.66 -3.95 -10.62
CA LEU A 146 2.36 -3.63 -12.02
C LEU A 146 3.53 -3.95 -12.96
N ALA A 147 4.76 -3.82 -12.48
CA ALA A 147 5.96 -4.00 -13.28
C ALA A 147 6.34 -5.49 -13.47
N LEU A 148 5.78 -6.38 -12.68
CA LEU A 148 6.13 -7.81 -12.63
C LEU A 148 4.87 -8.66 -12.70
N ASP A 149 4.90 -9.67 -13.58
CA ASP A 149 3.78 -10.58 -13.78
C ASP A 149 3.72 -11.65 -12.69
N ASP A 150 4.89 -12.06 -12.16
CA ASP A 150 4.99 -13.03 -11.06
C ASP A 150 4.85 -12.32 -9.71
N PRO A 151 3.86 -12.70 -8.88
CA PRO A 151 3.64 -12.09 -7.56
C PRO A 151 4.84 -12.24 -6.61
N LEU A 152 5.58 -13.35 -6.71
CA LEU A 152 6.76 -13.58 -5.88
C LEU A 152 7.90 -12.65 -6.28
N ASP A 153 8.12 -12.45 -7.58
CA ASP A 153 9.10 -11.50 -8.10
C ASP A 153 8.75 -10.06 -7.67
N ALA A 154 7.45 -9.69 -7.70
CA ALA A 154 6.98 -8.41 -7.22
C ALA A 154 7.31 -8.21 -5.73
N LEU A 155 7.09 -9.24 -4.91
CA LEU A 155 7.40 -9.22 -3.49
C LEU A 155 8.91 -9.12 -3.23
N ILE A 156 9.72 -9.91 -3.95
CA ILE A 156 11.19 -9.90 -3.88
C ILE A 156 11.71 -8.51 -4.25
N THR A 157 11.20 -7.91 -5.31
CA THR A 157 11.58 -6.57 -5.76
C THR A 157 11.26 -5.51 -4.70
N ALA A 158 10.05 -5.55 -4.13
CA ALA A 158 9.66 -4.64 -3.06
C ALA A 158 10.44 -4.85 -1.75
N ALA A 159 11.03 -6.04 -1.54
CA ALA A 159 11.84 -6.36 -0.37
C ALA A 159 13.33 -5.99 -0.52
N ASN A 160 13.81 -5.75 -1.75
CA ASN A 160 15.25 -5.61 -2.05
C ASN A 160 15.59 -4.23 -2.64
N HIS A 161 15.34 -3.17 -1.88
CA HIS A 161 15.77 -1.81 -2.21
C HIS A 161 16.37 -1.10 -0.99
N GLY A 162 17.03 0.04 -1.20
CA GLY A 162 17.80 0.73 -0.16
C GLY A 162 16.98 1.48 0.91
N GLY A 163 15.64 1.38 0.89
CA GLY A 163 14.75 2.12 1.78
C GLY A 163 14.06 1.26 2.85
N LYS A 164 12.80 1.59 3.14
CA LYS A 164 11.92 0.87 4.09
C LYS A 164 11.35 -0.42 3.45
N SER A 165 12.24 -1.31 3.02
CA SER A 165 11.90 -2.52 2.27
C SER A 165 10.96 -3.47 3.01
N ASN A 166 11.03 -3.54 4.33
CA ASN A 166 10.09 -4.31 5.14
C ASN A 166 8.64 -3.82 5.01
N THR A 167 8.43 -2.51 4.93
CA THR A 167 7.08 -1.93 4.77
C THR A 167 6.57 -2.10 3.34
N THR A 168 7.41 -1.81 2.35
CA THR A 168 7.04 -1.96 0.93
C THR A 168 6.73 -3.40 0.59
N ALA A 169 7.53 -4.36 1.08
CA ALA A 169 7.26 -5.79 0.93
C ALA A 169 5.94 -6.21 1.62
N ALA A 170 5.67 -5.75 2.84
CA ALA A 170 4.42 -6.06 3.53
C ALA A 170 3.19 -5.52 2.78
N VAL A 171 3.28 -4.31 2.21
CA VAL A 171 2.18 -3.72 1.42
C VAL A 171 2.02 -4.44 0.09
N THR A 172 3.12 -4.77 -0.60
CA THR A 172 3.10 -5.57 -1.84
C THR A 172 2.47 -6.94 -1.59
N GLY A 173 2.91 -7.64 -0.55
CA GLY A 173 2.36 -8.94 -0.18
C GLY A 173 0.87 -8.89 0.17
N ALA A 174 0.41 -7.81 0.81
CA ALA A 174 -1.02 -7.60 1.08
C ALA A 174 -1.84 -7.41 -0.21
N ILE A 175 -1.29 -6.67 -1.19
CA ILE A 175 -1.94 -6.45 -2.49
C ILE A 175 -2.00 -7.78 -3.27
N GLU A 176 -0.88 -8.52 -3.35
CA GLU A 176 -0.83 -9.81 -4.05
C GLU A 176 -1.67 -10.88 -3.35
N GLY A 177 -1.67 -10.89 -2.01
CA GLY A 177 -2.55 -11.75 -1.23
C GLY A 177 -4.05 -11.48 -1.48
N ALA A 178 -4.44 -10.21 -1.67
CA ALA A 178 -5.81 -9.85 -2.03
C ALA A 178 -6.19 -10.26 -3.47
N ARG A 179 -5.20 -10.38 -4.37
CA ARG A 179 -5.39 -10.80 -5.77
C ARG A 179 -5.43 -12.33 -5.93
N PHE A 180 -4.54 -13.04 -5.26
CA PHE A 180 -4.23 -14.44 -5.53
C PHE A 180 -4.38 -15.37 -4.31
N GLY A 181 -4.70 -14.83 -3.14
CA GLY A 181 -4.66 -15.60 -1.90
C GLY A 181 -3.23 -15.99 -1.54
N THR A 182 -3.06 -17.23 -1.05
CA THR A 182 -1.73 -17.76 -0.67
C THR A 182 -1.10 -18.61 -1.77
N ALA A 183 -1.77 -18.79 -2.92
CA ALA A 183 -1.36 -19.75 -3.97
C ALA A 183 0.00 -19.42 -4.62
N PHE A 184 0.49 -18.19 -4.52
CA PHE A 184 1.79 -17.79 -5.05
C PHE A 184 2.94 -17.95 -4.04
N MET A 185 2.63 -18.20 -2.77
CA MET A 185 3.64 -18.31 -1.72
C MET A 185 4.26 -19.70 -1.70
N PRO A 186 5.58 -19.81 -1.48
CA PRO A 186 6.21 -21.10 -1.22
C PRO A 186 5.61 -21.78 0.03
N ASP A 187 5.31 -23.07 -0.04
CA ASP A 187 4.65 -23.82 1.03
C ASP A 187 5.36 -23.68 2.39
N TYR A 188 6.71 -23.68 2.38
CA TYR A 188 7.50 -23.58 3.60
C TYR A 188 7.38 -22.21 4.32
N TRP A 189 6.85 -21.18 3.65
CA TRP A 189 6.64 -19.88 4.33
C TRP A 189 5.56 -20.00 5.40
N ALA A 190 4.54 -20.82 5.16
CA ALA A 190 3.52 -21.08 6.15
C ALA A 190 4.12 -21.71 7.42
N ASP A 191 5.07 -22.63 7.27
CA ASP A 191 5.67 -23.40 8.38
C ASP A 191 6.51 -22.57 9.34
N ILE A 192 7.02 -21.42 8.90
CA ILE A 192 7.89 -20.54 9.70
C ILE A 192 7.20 -19.32 10.30
N LEU A 193 5.88 -19.14 10.02
CA LEU A 193 5.13 -18.03 10.59
C LEU A 193 4.87 -18.23 12.09
N GLU A 194 5.16 -17.22 12.89
CA GLU A 194 4.77 -17.20 14.30
C GLU A 194 3.24 -17.21 14.45
N GLY A 195 2.73 -17.96 15.43
CA GLY A 195 1.30 -17.95 15.77
C GLY A 195 0.45 -18.96 15.03
N GLN A 196 1.02 -19.89 14.25
CA GLN A 196 0.24 -20.96 13.59
C GLN A 196 -0.48 -21.94 14.53
N ASN A 197 -0.10 -21.97 15.81
CA ASN A 197 -0.63 -22.88 16.81
C ASN A 197 -1.60 -22.20 17.79
N VAL A 198 -2.29 -21.13 17.36
CA VAL A 198 -3.29 -20.45 18.18
C VAL A 198 -4.70 -20.79 17.75
#